data_988b03db99dafaa6482d19d516f8672d
#
_entry.id   988b03db99dafaa6482d19d516f8672d
#
_cell.length_a   1.000
_cell.length_b   1.000
_cell.length_c   1.000
_cell.angle_alpha   90.00
_cell.angle_beta   90.00
_cell.angle_gamma   90.00
#
_symmetry.space_group_name_H-M   'P 1'
#
loop_
_entity.id
_entity.type
_entity.pdbx_description
1 polymer ?
#
loop_
_entity_poly.entity_id
_entity_poly.type
_entity_poly.pdbx_seq_one_letter_code
_entity_poly.pdbx_strand_id
1 'polypeptide(L)'
;MKRLVSAFLAGAMALSLAACGGSASTSTAASSAAASAAPASSVAADNDLAHIQSNGKMVIGYTVYEPMNYTDADGNFTGFDTELATAVCEKLGVEPEFVEINWDTKETELAAKSIDCIWNGLTLTDDREENMACTKPYVKNAQVVVVKDGTDYTSTADLIGKTVVAEAGSAGETTITEDADLSQADFISKAVQTDCLMEVAAGTADAAILDLTLASAMIGEGTDYANLKMVDELNVEEYGVAFRKGSDVAEAVDNAFDELKADGTMQTLADKYGLTLAE
;
A
#
# COMPACT_ATOMS: atom_id res chain seq x y z
N MET A 1 -10.48 53.54 -12.66
CA MET A 1 -11.37 54.08 -13.70
C MET A 1 -11.47 53.09 -14.85
N LYS A 2 -12.65 52.82 -15.26
CA LYS A 2 -13.18 52.07 -16.42
C LYS A 2 -13.58 50.61 -16.10
N ARG A 3 -14.89 50.51 -15.81
CA ARG A 3 -15.80 49.37 -15.89
C ARG A 3 -16.19 49.13 -17.38
N LEU A 4 -16.56 47.88 -17.71
CA LEU A 4 -17.54 47.46 -18.74
C LEU A 4 -17.71 45.93 -18.54
N VAL A 5 -18.76 45.34 -18.05
CA VAL A 5 -20.22 45.25 -18.34
C VAL A 5 -20.53 44.44 -19.61
N SER A 6 -21.21 43.31 -19.35
CA SER A 6 -22.29 42.59 -20.09
C SER A 6 -21.91 41.80 -21.35
N ALA A 7 -22.42 40.54 -21.52
CA ALA A 7 -23.82 40.27 -21.81
C ALA A 7 -24.17 38.76 -21.78
N PHE A 8 -25.34 38.47 -21.29
CA PHE A 8 -26.15 37.24 -21.39
C PHE A 8 -26.46 36.82 -22.83
N LEU A 9 -26.55 35.53 -23.12
CA LEU A 9 -27.50 35.01 -24.10
C LEU A 9 -28.04 33.64 -23.66
N ALA A 10 -29.34 33.66 -23.33
CA ALA A 10 -30.19 32.51 -23.14
C ALA A 10 -30.76 32.07 -24.49
N GLY A 11 -30.85 30.76 -24.71
CA GLY A 11 -31.53 30.18 -25.87
C GLY A 11 -32.25 28.90 -25.47
N ALA A 12 -33.57 29.03 -25.23
CA ALA A 12 -34.52 27.93 -25.10
C ALA A 12 -35.19 27.65 -26.42
N MET A 13 -35.56 26.41 -26.70
CA MET A 13 -36.68 25.92 -27.55
C MET A 13 -36.37 24.46 -27.98
N ALA A 14 -37.30 23.51 -28.10
CA ALA A 14 -38.72 23.38 -27.84
C ALA A 14 -39.07 21.88 -27.97
N LEU A 15 -40.14 21.51 -27.30
CA LEU A 15 -40.80 20.19 -27.40
C LEU A 15 -41.36 19.92 -28.79
N SER A 16 -41.43 18.64 -29.19
CA SER A 16 -42.42 18.10 -30.07
C SER A 16 -42.90 16.73 -29.66
N LEU A 17 -44.12 16.66 -29.10
CA LEU A 17 -44.94 15.46 -28.97
C LEU A 17 -45.55 15.13 -30.37
N ALA A 18 -45.60 13.87 -30.69
CA ALA A 18 -46.56 13.32 -31.65
C ALA A 18 -47.07 11.97 -31.12
N ALA A 19 -48.35 11.98 -30.76
CA ALA A 19 -49.16 10.79 -30.43
C ALA A 19 -49.98 10.39 -31.64
N CYS A 20 -50.18 9.08 -31.83
CA CYS A 20 -51.33 8.41 -32.44
C CYS A 20 -51.05 6.91 -32.38
N GLY A 21 -51.78 6.02 -31.74
CA GLY A 21 -53.22 5.79 -31.71
C GLY A 21 -53.53 4.54 -32.53
N GLY A 22 -53.97 3.44 -31.91
CA GLY A 22 -54.49 2.27 -32.68
C GLY A 22 -54.62 0.99 -31.82
N SER A 23 -55.87 0.64 -31.58
CA SER A 23 -56.38 -0.41 -30.67
C SER A 23 -56.24 -1.87 -31.15
N ALA A 24 -56.15 -2.75 -30.13
CA ALA A 24 -56.84 -4.04 -29.95
C ALA A 24 -56.54 -5.25 -30.85
N SER A 25 -56.06 -6.33 -30.27
CA SER A 25 -56.89 -7.53 -30.00
C SER A 25 -56.03 -8.65 -29.38
N THR A 26 -56.66 -9.26 -28.41
CA THR A 26 -56.35 -10.47 -27.60
C THR A 26 -55.85 -11.68 -28.41
N SER A 27 -54.83 -12.35 -27.84
CA SER A 27 -54.88 -13.84 -27.69
C SER A 27 -53.78 -14.31 -26.71
N THR A 28 -54.26 -15.06 -25.73
CA THR A 28 -53.53 -15.82 -24.74
C THR A 28 -52.70 -16.91 -25.38
N ALA A 29 -51.38 -16.91 -25.06
CA ALA A 29 -50.60 -18.14 -25.06
C ALA A 29 -49.57 -18.08 -23.95
N ALA A 30 -49.75 -18.90 -22.94
CA ALA A 30 -48.77 -19.18 -21.93
C ALA A 30 -47.57 -19.85 -22.53
N SER A 31 -46.42 -19.22 -22.43
CA SER A 31 -45.12 -19.86 -22.71
C SER A 31 -44.23 -19.64 -21.50
N SER A 32 -43.91 -20.73 -20.85
CA SER A 32 -42.97 -20.82 -19.73
C SER A 32 -41.61 -20.28 -20.21
N ALA A 33 -41.24 -19.08 -19.74
CA ALA A 33 -39.90 -18.59 -19.88
C ALA A 33 -39.04 -19.32 -18.83
N ALA A 34 -38.25 -20.29 -19.28
CA ALA A 34 -37.10 -20.76 -18.54
C ALA A 34 -36.18 -19.57 -18.27
N ALA A 35 -36.00 -19.23 -16.99
CA ALA A 35 -34.97 -18.30 -16.58
C ALA A 35 -33.62 -18.91 -16.96
N SER A 36 -33.04 -18.39 -18.04
CA SER A 36 -31.64 -18.64 -18.38
C SER A 36 -30.83 -17.93 -17.29
N ALA A 37 -30.32 -18.70 -16.32
CA ALA A 37 -29.28 -18.22 -15.44
C ALA A 37 -28.12 -17.77 -16.34
N ALA A 38 -27.82 -16.48 -16.34
CA ALA A 38 -26.58 -15.97 -16.88
C ALA A 38 -25.43 -16.74 -16.22
N PRO A 39 -24.45 -17.26 -16.96
CA PRO A 39 -23.28 -17.83 -16.34
C PRO A 39 -22.68 -16.75 -15.47
N ALA A 40 -22.41 -17.06 -14.19
CA ALA A 40 -21.52 -16.27 -13.35
C ALA A 40 -20.25 -16.08 -14.20
N SER A 41 -19.92 -14.83 -14.50
CA SER A 41 -18.64 -14.49 -15.11
C SER A 41 -17.58 -15.07 -14.18
N SER A 42 -16.97 -16.19 -14.60
CA SER A 42 -15.66 -16.56 -14.07
C SER A 42 -14.79 -15.32 -14.36
N VAL A 43 -14.33 -14.66 -13.32
CA VAL A 43 -13.28 -13.66 -13.44
C VAL A 43 -12.16 -14.41 -14.18
N ALA A 44 -11.96 -14.08 -15.45
CA ALA A 44 -10.82 -14.61 -16.19
C ALA A 44 -9.61 -14.16 -15.37
N ALA A 45 -8.73 -15.12 -15.01
CA ALA A 45 -7.46 -14.77 -14.42
C ALA A 45 -6.86 -13.68 -15.31
N ASP A 46 -6.71 -12.49 -14.76
CA ASP A 46 -6.13 -11.39 -15.51
C ASP A 46 -4.72 -11.85 -15.89
N ASN A 47 -4.42 -11.87 -17.16
CA ASN A 47 -3.12 -12.27 -17.70
C ASN A 47 -2.14 -11.11 -17.54
N ASP A 48 -2.03 -10.63 -16.28
CA ASP A 48 -1.20 -9.48 -15.92
C ASP A 48 0.29 -9.78 -16.16
N LEU A 49 0.73 -11.02 -15.93
CA LEU A 49 2.11 -11.43 -16.19
C LEU A 49 2.47 -11.29 -17.68
N ALA A 50 1.63 -11.78 -18.58
CA ALA A 50 1.91 -11.63 -20.00
C ALA A 50 1.83 -10.16 -20.45
N HIS A 51 0.99 -9.35 -19.83
CA HIS A 51 0.94 -7.91 -20.08
C HIS A 51 2.25 -7.23 -19.66
N ILE A 52 2.74 -7.48 -18.45
CA ILE A 52 4.02 -6.99 -17.92
C ILE A 52 5.17 -7.42 -18.84
N GLN A 53 5.23 -8.71 -19.22
CA GLN A 53 6.26 -9.23 -20.12
C GLN A 53 6.20 -8.61 -21.52
N SER A 54 5.00 -8.37 -22.06
CA SER A 54 4.86 -7.72 -23.36
C SER A 54 5.26 -6.25 -23.36
N ASN A 55 5.08 -5.57 -22.23
CA ASN A 55 5.53 -4.19 -22.02
C ASN A 55 7.04 -4.10 -21.70
N GLY A 56 7.66 -5.22 -21.35
CA GLY A 56 9.08 -5.31 -21.00
C GLY A 56 9.42 -4.67 -19.66
N LYS A 57 8.42 -4.30 -18.83
CA LYS A 57 8.64 -3.66 -17.53
C LYS A 57 7.52 -3.98 -16.54
N MET A 58 7.85 -3.97 -15.24
CA MET A 58 6.92 -4.04 -14.12
C MET A 58 6.94 -2.71 -13.38
N VAL A 59 5.77 -2.06 -13.23
CA VAL A 59 5.62 -0.77 -12.54
C VAL A 59 5.36 -1.03 -11.05
N ILE A 60 6.30 -0.61 -10.22
CA ILE A 60 6.34 -0.92 -8.79
C ILE A 60 6.03 0.34 -7.99
N GLY A 61 4.91 0.33 -7.24
CA GLY A 61 4.54 1.43 -6.36
C GLY A 61 5.27 1.35 -5.02
N TYR A 62 5.89 2.48 -4.61
CA TYR A 62 6.63 2.60 -3.35
C TYR A 62 6.45 3.98 -2.70
N THR A 63 6.78 4.10 -1.43
CA THR A 63 7.07 5.36 -0.72
C THR A 63 8.52 5.36 -0.24
N VAL A 64 9.07 6.54 0.10
CA VAL A 64 10.43 6.60 0.68
C VAL A 64 10.43 5.96 2.06
N TYR A 65 11.10 4.81 2.15
CA TYR A 65 11.09 3.95 3.33
C TYR A 65 12.43 3.21 3.46
N GLU A 66 13.36 3.72 4.27
CA GLU A 66 14.61 3.03 4.60
C GLU A 66 14.34 1.92 5.64
N PRO A 67 14.85 0.67 5.47
CA PRO A 67 15.81 0.25 4.46
C PRO A 67 15.20 -0.42 3.21
N MET A 68 13.90 -0.28 2.95
CA MET A 68 13.19 -1.00 1.88
C MET A 68 13.38 -0.33 0.50
N ASN A 69 13.00 0.95 0.38
CA ASN A 69 13.13 1.73 -0.86
C ASN A 69 13.53 3.17 -0.50
N TYR A 70 14.74 3.58 -0.82
CA TYR A 70 15.25 4.91 -0.48
C TYR A 70 16.40 5.33 -1.39
N THR A 71 16.78 6.59 -1.28
CA THR A 71 17.99 7.11 -1.96
C THR A 71 19.10 7.23 -0.93
N ASP A 72 20.24 6.59 -1.19
CA ASP A 72 21.40 6.62 -0.31
C ASP A 72 22.12 7.98 -0.32
N ALA A 73 23.14 8.14 0.53
CA ALA A 73 23.91 9.37 0.63
C ALA A 73 24.68 9.73 -0.66
N ASP A 74 24.92 8.76 -1.54
CA ASP A 74 25.60 8.94 -2.83
C ASP A 74 24.61 9.30 -3.95
N GLY A 75 23.31 9.30 -3.65
CA GLY A 75 22.23 9.61 -4.59
C GLY A 75 21.73 8.42 -5.41
N ASN A 76 22.06 7.19 -5.03
CA ASN A 76 21.57 6.00 -5.69
C ASN A 76 20.25 5.55 -5.08
N PHE A 77 19.27 5.22 -5.92
CA PHE A 77 18.04 4.57 -5.46
C PHE A 77 18.31 3.10 -5.14
N THR A 78 18.08 2.70 -3.90
CA THR A 78 18.50 1.41 -3.34
C THR A 78 17.53 0.97 -2.24
N GLY A 79 17.85 -0.12 -1.56
CA GLY A 79 17.09 -0.70 -0.46
C GLY A 79 16.79 -2.18 -0.71
N PHE A 80 16.36 -2.85 0.34
CA PHE A 80 16.10 -4.29 0.27
C PHE A 80 15.03 -4.61 -0.80
N ASP A 81 13.89 -3.93 -0.76
CA ASP A 81 12.80 -4.15 -1.73
C ASP A 81 13.21 -3.70 -3.15
N THR A 82 13.97 -2.61 -3.26
CA THR A 82 14.48 -2.15 -4.56
C THR A 82 15.37 -3.21 -5.21
N GLU A 83 16.31 -3.78 -4.45
CA GLU A 83 17.26 -4.77 -4.98
C GLU A 83 16.61 -6.13 -5.19
N LEU A 84 15.71 -6.54 -4.28
CA LEU A 84 14.96 -7.79 -4.42
C LEU A 84 14.02 -7.74 -5.63
N ALA A 85 13.28 -6.64 -5.81
CA ALA A 85 12.41 -6.45 -6.97
C ALA A 85 13.20 -6.43 -8.28
N THR A 86 14.38 -5.84 -8.28
CA THR A 86 15.28 -5.87 -9.45
C THR A 86 15.70 -7.30 -9.81
N ALA A 87 16.11 -8.09 -8.82
CA ALA A 87 16.48 -9.49 -9.02
C ALA A 87 15.31 -10.35 -9.51
N VAL A 88 14.09 -10.09 -8.99
CA VAL A 88 12.87 -10.76 -9.47
C VAL A 88 12.53 -10.36 -10.91
N CYS A 89 12.61 -9.07 -11.24
CA CYS A 89 12.37 -8.58 -12.60
C CYS A 89 13.33 -9.21 -13.61
N GLU A 90 14.61 -9.38 -13.26
CA GLU A 90 15.58 -10.11 -14.11
C GLU A 90 15.12 -11.55 -14.39
N LYS A 91 14.62 -12.26 -13.36
CA LYS A 91 14.09 -13.64 -13.55
C LYS A 91 12.83 -13.68 -14.40
N LEU A 92 11.97 -12.66 -14.31
CA LEU A 92 10.76 -12.54 -15.12
C LEU A 92 11.03 -12.02 -16.54
N GLY A 93 12.27 -11.58 -16.84
CA GLY A 93 12.69 -11.04 -18.14
C GLY A 93 12.14 -9.65 -18.44
N VAL A 94 11.97 -8.81 -17.40
CA VAL A 94 11.44 -7.45 -17.51
C VAL A 94 12.32 -6.47 -16.71
N GLU A 95 12.17 -5.15 -16.97
CA GLU A 95 12.83 -4.10 -16.20
C GLU A 95 11.94 -3.60 -15.06
N PRO A 96 12.46 -3.29 -13.87
CA PRO A 96 11.70 -2.64 -12.82
C PRO A 96 11.53 -1.14 -13.13
N GLU A 97 10.33 -0.61 -12.98
CA GLU A 97 10.04 0.83 -13.02
C GLU A 97 9.44 1.24 -11.68
N PHE A 98 10.22 1.95 -10.86
CA PHE A 98 9.76 2.38 -9.54
C PHE A 98 9.03 3.72 -9.63
N VAL A 99 7.80 3.77 -9.07
CA VAL A 99 6.94 4.96 -9.06
C VAL A 99 6.60 5.28 -7.61
N GLU A 100 6.96 6.49 -7.18
CA GLU A 100 6.56 6.97 -5.86
C GLU A 100 5.06 7.26 -5.85
N ILE A 101 4.34 6.69 -4.87
CA ILE A 101 2.89 6.78 -4.72
C ILE A 101 2.53 7.42 -3.38
N ASN A 102 1.26 7.74 -3.19
CA ASN A 102 0.72 8.03 -1.87
C ASN A 102 0.26 6.71 -1.24
N TRP A 103 0.78 6.37 -0.05
CA TRP A 103 0.47 5.10 0.60
C TRP A 103 -1.01 4.92 0.93
N ASP A 104 -1.71 5.99 1.29
CA ASP A 104 -3.15 5.95 1.57
C ASP A 104 -4.00 5.58 0.34
N THR A 105 -3.50 5.84 -0.87
CA THR A 105 -4.19 5.54 -2.13
C THR A 105 -3.64 4.33 -2.89
N LYS A 106 -2.69 3.57 -2.31
CA LYS A 106 -1.98 2.46 -2.96
C LYS A 106 -2.89 1.44 -3.65
N GLU A 107 -3.98 1.06 -3.01
CA GLU A 107 -4.94 0.09 -3.56
C GLU A 107 -5.73 0.67 -4.74
N THR A 108 -6.03 1.97 -4.68
CA THR A 108 -6.65 2.70 -5.80
C THR A 108 -5.71 2.79 -6.99
N GLU A 109 -4.42 3.07 -6.75
CA GLU A 109 -3.38 3.09 -7.79
C GLU A 109 -3.24 1.71 -8.45
N LEU A 110 -3.23 0.66 -7.65
CA LEU A 110 -3.17 -0.73 -8.12
C LEU A 110 -4.41 -1.10 -8.96
N ALA A 111 -5.61 -0.76 -8.49
CA ALA A 111 -6.86 -1.02 -9.18
C ALA A 111 -6.99 -0.22 -10.48
N ALA A 112 -6.47 1.02 -10.52
CA ALA A 112 -6.44 1.88 -11.70
C ALA A 112 -5.40 1.44 -12.75
N LYS A 113 -4.55 0.45 -12.44
CA LYS A 113 -3.44 -0.01 -13.28
C LYS A 113 -2.38 1.06 -13.56
N SER A 114 -2.24 2.05 -12.67
CA SER A 114 -1.11 3.00 -12.68
C SER A 114 0.17 2.36 -12.17
N ILE A 115 0.04 1.35 -11.32
CA ILE A 115 1.11 0.45 -10.89
C ILE A 115 0.70 -1.01 -11.11
N ASP A 116 1.68 -1.90 -11.24
CA ASP A 116 1.45 -3.33 -11.37
C ASP A 116 1.46 -4.04 -10.02
N CYS A 117 2.24 -3.55 -9.07
CA CYS A 117 2.30 -4.06 -7.71
C CYS A 117 2.57 -2.96 -6.69
N ILE A 118 2.26 -3.26 -5.42
CA ILE A 118 2.67 -2.52 -4.23
C ILE A 118 3.81 -3.31 -3.60
N TRP A 119 5.03 -2.75 -3.60
CA TRP A 119 6.22 -3.43 -3.08
C TRP A 119 7.09 -2.46 -2.28
N ASN A 120 6.80 -2.35 -0.99
CA ASN A 120 7.40 -1.36 -0.10
C ASN A 120 7.15 -1.73 1.36
N GLY A 121 7.57 -2.94 1.76
CA GLY A 121 7.30 -3.40 3.13
C GLY A 121 5.79 -3.48 3.42
N LEU A 122 5.01 -4.04 2.50
CA LEU A 122 3.57 -4.14 2.70
C LEU A 122 3.23 -5.24 3.70
N THR A 123 2.73 -4.87 4.87
CA THR A 123 2.20 -5.81 5.87
C THR A 123 1.07 -6.64 5.29
N LEU A 124 1.19 -7.95 5.37
CA LEU A 124 0.12 -8.88 5.04
C LEU A 124 -0.93 -8.85 6.16
N THR A 125 -2.18 -8.58 5.79
CA THR A 125 -3.35 -8.66 6.67
C THR A 125 -4.43 -9.47 5.99
N ASP A 126 -5.33 -10.08 6.78
CA ASP A 126 -6.47 -10.85 6.24
C ASP A 126 -7.25 -10.05 5.20
N ASP A 127 -7.50 -8.75 5.45
CA ASP A 127 -8.21 -7.87 4.53
C ASP A 127 -7.45 -7.66 3.21
N ARG A 128 -6.14 -7.46 3.26
CA ARG A 128 -5.30 -7.31 2.08
C ARG A 128 -5.23 -8.60 1.25
N GLU A 129 -5.06 -9.75 1.92
CA GLU A 129 -5.06 -11.06 1.26
C GLU A 129 -6.43 -11.42 0.67
N GLU A 130 -7.53 -10.97 1.30
CA GLU A 130 -8.87 -11.15 0.74
C GLU A 130 -9.10 -10.28 -0.50
N ASN A 131 -8.55 -9.06 -0.54
CA ASN A 131 -8.85 -8.06 -1.57
C ASN A 131 -7.81 -7.96 -2.68
N MET A 132 -6.61 -8.49 -2.49
CA MET A 132 -5.51 -8.49 -3.44
C MET A 132 -4.95 -9.91 -3.66
N ALA A 133 -4.13 -10.10 -4.67
CA ALA A 133 -3.30 -11.28 -4.84
C ALA A 133 -1.93 -10.98 -4.20
N CYS A 134 -1.70 -11.50 -3.01
CA CYS A 134 -0.45 -11.30 -2.28
C CYS A 134 0.51 -12.47 -2.49
N THR A 135 1.81 -12.19 -2.44
CA THR A 135 2.84 -13.22 -2.36
C THR A 135 2.84 -13.90 -0.99
N LYS A 136 3.56 -15.00 -0.86
CA LYS A 136 4.01 -15.50 0.44
C LYS A 136 4.81 -14.42 1.16
N PRO A 137 4.86 -14.46 2.50
CA PRO A 137 5.68 -13.53 3.26
C PRO A 137 7.17 -13.68 2.93
N TYR A 138 7.91 -12.55 2.94
CA TYR A 138 9.33 -12.57 2.65
C TYR A 138 10.22 -11.96 3.76
N VAL A 139 9.70 -11.05 4.58
CA VAL A 139 10.42 -10.40 5.70
C VAL A 139 9.53 -10.32 6.93
N LYS A 140 10.11 -10.55 8.12
CA LYS A 140 9.46 -10.35 9.41
C LYS A 140 9.52 -8.87 9.82
N ASN A 141 8.43 -8.37 10.36
CA ASN A 141 8.30 -7.02 10.88
C ASN A 141 7.48 -7.01 12.18
N ALA A 142 7.35 -5.84 12.77
CA ALA A 142 6.43 -5.55 13.87
C ALA A 142 6.03 -4.07 13.82
N GLN A 143 4.91 -3.73 14.40
CA GLN A 143 4.60 -2.33 14.72
C GLN A 143 5.21 -1.99 16.08
N VAL A 144 5.92 -0.86 16.16
CA VAL A 144 6.61 -0.42 17.38
C VAL A 144 6.18 0.95 17.82
N VAL A 145 6.25 1.19 19.13
CA VAL A 145 6.09 2.53 19.72
C VAL A 145 7.44 3.22 19.79
N VAL A 146 7.53 4.37 19.14
CA VAL A 146 8.71 5.24 19.18
C VAL A 146 8.38 6.51 19.96
N VAL A 147 9.23 6.85 20.92
CA VAL A 147 9.13 8.07 21.74
C VAL A 147 10.48 8.77 21.81
N LYS A 148 10.47 10.01 22.30
CA LYS A 148 11.71 10.72 22.61
C LYS A 148 12.45 10.06 23.78
N ASP A 149 13.77 10.00 23.71
CA ASP A 149 14.57 9.46 24.83
C ASP A 149 14.32 10.25 26.12
N GLY A 150 14.21 9.51 27.22
CA GLY A 150 13.84 10.07 28.52
C GLY A 150 12.32 10.20 28.75
N THR A 151 11.48 9.81 27.80
CA THR A 151 10.03 9.69 28.01
C THR A 151 9.73 8.52 28.92
N ASP A 152 8.92 8.76 29.97
CA ASP A 152 8.38 7.69 30.80
C ASP A 152 7.28 6.97 30.04
N TYR A 153 7.51 5.70 29.72
CA TYR A 153 6.57 4.83 29.02
C TYR A 153 6.58 3.45 29.65
N THR A 154 5.40 2.91 29.88
CA THR A 154 5.20 1.58 30.48
C THR A 154 4.30 0.69 29.62
N SER A 155 3.28 1.30 28.99
CA SER A 155 2.33 0.63 28.09
C SER A 155 1.62 1.66 27.23
N THR A 156 0.81 1.20 26.25
CA THR A 156 -0.04 2.02 25.38
C THR A 156 -1.00 2.92 26.17
N ALA A 157 -1.39 2.54 27.39
CA ALA A 157 -2.24 3.35 28.25
C ALA A 157 -1.62 4.73 28.62
N ASP A 158 -0.29 4.85 28.58
CA ASP A 158 0.41 6.14 28.83
C ASP A 158 0.23 7.12 27.66
N LEU A 159 -0.25 6.64 26.52
CA LEU A 159 -0.50 7.42 25.30
C LEU A 159 -1.95 7.92 25.18
N ILE A 160 -2.85 7.56 26.09
CA ILE A 160 -4.23 8.07 26.12
C ILE A 160 -4.22 9.61 26.21
N GLY A 161 -4.89 10.28 25.26
CA GLY A 161 -4.94 11.74 25.16
C GLY A 161 -3.61 12.41 24.81
N LYS A 162 -2.61 11.63 24.35
CA LYS A 162 -1.34 12.10 23.81
C LYS A 162 -1.42 12.22 22.29
N THR A 163 -0.57 13.06 21.72
CA THR A 163 -0.47 13.15 20.25
C THR A 163 0.35 11.98 19.72
N VAL A 164 -0.31 11.10 18.95
CA VAL A 164 0.31 9.92 18.35
C VAL A 164 0.22 10.03 16.82
N VAL A 165 1.30 9.72 16.13
CA VAL A 165 1.40 9.82 14.68
C VAL A 165 1.70 8.47 14.04
N ALA A 166 1.15 8.23 12.85
CA ALA A 166 1.49 7.12 11.96
C ALA A 166 1.27 7.55 10.50
N GLU A 167 1.80 6.78 9.55
CA GLU A 167 1.55 7.00 8.13
C GLU A 167 0.10 6.63 7.77
N ALA A 168 -0.55 7.46 6.95
CA ALA A 168 -1.92 7.23 6.49
C ALA A 168 -2.03 5.92 5.69
N GLY A 169 -3.03 5.09 5.99
CA GLY A 169 -3.26 3.79 5.33
C GLY A 169 -2.23 2.71 5.68
N SER A 170 -1.36 2.93 6.68
CA SER A 170 -0.37 1.94 7.14
C SER A 170 -0.94 0.97 8.17
N ALA A 171 -0.17 -0.09 8.47
CA ALA A 171 -0.46 -0.98 9.58
C ALA A 171 -0.35 -0.25 10.94
N GLY A 172 0.50 0.76 11.03
CA GLY A 172 0.61 1.64 12.21
C GLY A 172 -0.68 2.41 12.49
N GLU A 173 -1.33 2.97 11.47
CA GLU A 173 -2.65 3.61 11.63
C GLU A 173 -3.71 2.60 12.07
N THR A 174 -3.73 1.41 11.46
CA THR A 174 -4.64 0.33 11.86
C THR A 174 -4.42 -0.05 13.32
N THR A 175 -3.17 -0.23 13.74
CA THR A 175 -2.81 -0.52 15.14
C THR A 175 -3.33 0.56 16.09
N ILE A 176 -3.20 1.84 15.74
CA ILE A 176 -3.71 2.94 16.58
C ILE A 176 -5.24 2.88 16.69
N THR A 177 -5.94 2.61 15.60
CA THR A 177 -7.41 2.65 15.58
C THR A 177 -8.06 1.44 16.22
N GLU A 178 -7.39 0.28 16.23
CA GLU A 178 -7.91 -0.98 16.76
C GLU A 178 -7.47 -1.28 18.20
N ASP A 179 -6.34 -0.72 18.67
CA ASP A 179 -5.89 -0.90 20.04
C ASP A 179 -6.78 -0.12 21.03
N ALA A 180 -7.11 -0.75 22.17
CA ALA A 180 -8.06 -0.20 23.13
C ALA A 180 -7.59 1.11 23.78
N ASP A 181 -6.29 1.29 23.96
CA ASP A 181 -5.68 2.45 24.60
C ASP A 181 -5.28 3.50 23.54
N LEU A 182 -4.61 3.08 22.46
CA LEU A 182 -4.14 3.97 21.39
C LEU A 182 -5.29 4.64 20.64
N SER A 183 -6.45 4.00 20.51
CA SER A 183 -7.65 4.60 19.91
C SER A 183 -8.20 5.79 20.70
N GLN A 184 -7.72 6.00 21.94
CA GLN A 184 -8.04 7.16 22.78
C GLN A 184 -6.98 8.26 22.71
N ALA A 185 -5.95 8.10 21.89
CA ALA A 185 -4.95 9.14 21.63
C ALA A 185 -5.48 10.20 20.63
N ASP A 186 -4.84 11.37 20.62
CA ASP A 186 -5.04 12.38 19.58
C ASP A 186 -4.21 11.98 18.35
N PHE A 187 -4.79 11.13 17.49
CA PHE A 187 -4.12 10.61 16.31
C PHE A 187 -4.02 11.65 15.19
N ILE A 188 -2.82 11.76 14.59
CA ILE A 188 -2.55 12.60 13.41
C ILE A 188 -1.82 11.74 12.37
N SER A 189 -2.44 11.53 11.21
CA SER A 189 -1.81 10.82 10.09
C SER A 189 -0.76 11.66 9.38
N LYS A 190 0.27 11.00 8.85
CA LYS A 190 1.37 11.58 8.07
C LYS A 190 1.44 10.95 6.68
N ALA A 191 2.14 11.61 5.78
CA ALA A 191 2.27 11.13 4.41
C ALA A 191 3.23 9.95 4.29
N VAL A 192 4.28 9.93 5.09
CA VAL A 192 5.32 8.88 5.14
C VAL A 192 5.79 8.65 6.58
N GLN A 193 6.32 7.47 6.88
CA GLN A 193 6.78 7.12 8.23
C GLN A 193 7.92 7.99 8.75
N THR A 194 8.80 8.47 7.88
CA THR A 194 9.90 9.38 8.27
C THR A 194 9.39 10.72 8.81
N ASP A 195 8.23 11.20 8.34
CA ASP A 195 7.59 12.39 8.91
C ASP A 195 7.17 12.15 10.36
N CYS A 196 6.76 10.93 10.70
CA CYS A 196 6.42 10.56 12.08
C CYS A 196 7.63 10.66 13.00
N LEU A 197 8.81 10.17 12.56
CA LEU A 197 10.06 10.33 13.32
C LEU A 197 10.43 11.80 13.53
N MET A 198 10.27 12.63 12.48
CA MET A 198 10.55 14.07 12.58
C MET A 198 9.64 14.76 13.61
N GLU A 199 8.35 14.43 13.65
CA GLU A 199 7.40 15.01 14.61
C GLU A 199 7.75 14.65 16.07
N VAL A 200 8.09 13.38 16.32
CA VAL A 200 8.51 12.95 17.65
C VAL A 200 9.84 13.59 18.04
N ALA A 201 10.83 13.65 17.14
CA ALA A 201 12.12 14.28 17.38
C ALA A 201 11.99 15.79 17.69
N ALA A 202 11.09 16.48 16.97
CA ALA A 202 10.77 17.89 17.20
C ALA A 202 9.96 18.13 18.48
N GLY A 203 9.28 17.10 19.03
CA GLY A 203 8.40 17.20 20.19
C GLY A 203 7.03 17.78 19.85
N THR A 204 6.61 17.71 18.59
CA THR A 204 5.25 18.06 18.13
C THR A 204 4.29 16.86 18.21
N ALA A 205 4.83 15.64 18.30
CA ALA A 205 4.11 14.44 18.69
C ALA A 205 4.77 13.80 19.92
N ASP A 206 3.98 13.13 20.75
CA ASP A 206 4.45 12.42 21.95
C ASP A 206 5.01 11.04 21.57
N ALA A 207 4.39 10.37 20.58
CA ALA A 207 4.81 9.05 20.11
C ALA A 207 4.50 8.86 18.62
N ALA A 208 5.19 7.90 18.00
CA ALA A 208 4.87 7.37 16.68
C ALA A 208 4.67 5.86 16.74
N ILE A 209 3.75 5.34 15.92
CA ILE A 209 3.60 3.92 15.65
C ILE A 209 4.09 3.68 14.23
N LEU A 210 5.14 2.88 14.10
CA LEU A 210 5.82 2.63 12.83
C LEU A 210 6.35 1.19 12.74
N ASP A 211 6.84 0.86 11.58
CA ASP A 211 7.49 -0.42 11.31
C ASP A 211 8.82 -0.56 12.05
N LEU A 212 9.03 -1.70 12.69
CA LEU A 212 10.27 -2.06 13.35
C LEU A 212 11.48 -1.96 12.42
N THR A 213 11.30 -2.35 11.15
CA THR A 213 12.37 -2.33 10.15
C THR A 213 12.85 -0.90 9.89
N LEU A 214 11.95 0.07 9.73
CA LEU A 214 12.30 1.48 9.59
C LEU A 214 12.90 2.04 10.88
N ALA A 215 12.26 1.79 12.02
CA ALA A 215 12.76 2.26 13.30
C ALA A 215 14.17 1.75 13.60
N SER A 216 14.45 0.47 13.29
CA SER A 216 15.77 -0.14 13.48
C SER A 216 16.84 0.44 12.56
N ALA A 217 16.49 0.87 11.35
CA ALA A 217 17.42 1.48 10.41
C ALA A 217 17.74 2.95 10.76
N MET A 218 16.74 3.70 11.26
CA MET A 218 16.83 5.16 11.38
C MET A 218 17.07 5.66 12.80
N ILE A 219 16.82 4.85 13.84
CA ILE A 219 16.98 5.24 15.25
C ILE A 219 18.26 4.63 15.81
N GLY A 220 19.08 5.44 16.45
CA GLY A 220 20.28 4.98 17.15
C GLY A 220 21.45 5.95 17.07
N GLU A 221 22.55 5.59 17.71
CA GLU A 221 23.77 6.39 17.72
C GLU A 221 24.34 6.55 16.31
N GLY A 222 24.57 7.79 15.92
CA GLY A 222 25.12 8.13 14.58
C GLY A 222 24.05 8.36 13.51
N THR A 223 22.77 8.23 13.84
CA THR A 223 21.64 8.57 12.95
C THR A 223 21.08 9.96 13.26
N ASP A 224 20.22 10.47 12.39
CA ASP A 224 19.53 11.76 12.60
C ASP A 224 18.51 11.69 13.75
N TYR A 225 18.14 10.48 14.19
CA TYR A 225 17.15 10.22 15.24
C TYR A 225 17.77 9.57 16.50
N ALA A 226 19.03 9.89 16.81
CA ALA A 226 19.72 9.38 18.00
C ALA A 226 19.05 9.77 19.34
N ASN A 227 18.15 10.75 19.33
CA ASN A 227 17.36 11.19 20.49
C ASN A 227 16.00 10.50 20.62
N LEU A 228 15.71 9.53 19.77
CA LEU A 228 14.51 8.69 19.84
C LEU A 228 14.86 7.30 20.32
N LYS A 229 13.84 6.57 20.79
CA LYS A 229 13.95 5.14 21.13
C LYS A 229 12.66 4.40 20.86
N MET A 230 12.79 3.15 20.50
CA MET A 230 11.69 2.17 20.52
C MET A 230 11.47 1.73 21.97
N VAL A 231 10.24 1.71 22.43
CA VAL A 231 9.88 1.37 23.83
C VAL A 231 8.95 0.18 23.95
N ASP A 232 8.26 -0.17 22.88
CA ASP A 232 7.33 -1.31 22.86
C ASP A 232 7.25 -1.91 21.46
N GLU A 233 6.96 -3.20 21.38
CA GLU A 233 6.66 -3.96 20.17
C GLU A 233 5.22 -4.48 20.30
N LEU A 234 4.34 -3.99 19.42
CA LEU A 234 2.90 -4.21 19.53
C LEU A 234 2.45 -5.46 18.79
N ASN A 235 2.55 -5.43 17.47
CA ASN A 235 2.08 -6.49 16.58
C ASN A 235 3.24 -7.05 15.78
N VAL A 236 3.49 -8.35 15.91
CA VAL A 236 4.41 -9.07 15.01
C VAL A 236 3.66 -9.32 13.71
N GLU A 237 4.30 -9.04 12.60
CA GLU A 237 3.71 -9.11 11.27
C GLU A 237 4.74 -9.53 10.22
N GLU A 238 4.31 -9.74 8.99
CA GLU A 238 5.17 -10.13 7.89
C GLU A 238 4.84 -9.29 6.64
N TYR A 239 5.85 -9.06 5.81
CA TYR A 239 5.71 -8.33 4.56
C TYR A 239 5.50 -9.25 3.38
N GLY A 240 4.63 -8.83 2.46
CA GLY A 240 4.42 -9.42 1.15
C GLY A 240 4.38 -8.37 0.06
N VAL A 241 4.27 -8.82 -1.18
CA VAL A 241 4.02 -7.99 -2.36
C VAL A 241 2.58 -8.17 -2.79
N ALA A 242 1.87 -7.08 -3.05
CA ALA A 242 0.48 -7.16 -3.47
C ALA A 242 0.29 -6.78 -4.93
N PHE A 243 -0.54 -7.56 -5.60
CA PHE A 243 -0.99 -7.42 -6.98
C PHE A 243 -2.51 -7.29 -7.02
N ARG A 244 -3.07 -6.92 -8.16
CA ARG A 244 -4.53 -6.89 -8.36
C ARG A 244 -5.16 -8.24 -8.02
N LYS A 245 -6.34 -8.24 -7.44
CA LYS A 245 -7.07 -9.47 -7.10
C LYS A 245 -7.23 -10.37 -8.34
N GLY A 246 -6.78 -11.62 -8.21
CA GLY A 246 -6.81 -12.60 -9.29
C GLY A 246 -5.64 -12.50 -10.29
N SER A 247 -4.66 -11.62 -10.06
CA SER A 247 -3.45 -11.53 -10.86
C SER A 247 -2.61 -12.82 -10.75
N ASP A 248 -2.06 -13.26 -11.86
CA ASP A 248 -1.15 -14.42 -11.95
C ASP A 248 0.32 -14.06 -11.63
N VAL A 249 0.61 -12.78 -11.36
CA VAL A 249 1.96 -12.30 -11.11
C VAL A 249 2.46 -12.70 -9.71
N ALA A 250 1.58 -12.77 -8.71
CA ALA A 250 1.96 -13.16 -7.35
C ALA A 250 2.62 -14.54 -7.32
N GLU A 251 2.06 -15.54 -8.01
CA GLU A 251 2.65 -16.88 -8.12
C GLU A 251 4.00 -16.85 -8.87
N ALA A 252 4.14 -16.03 -9.90
CA ALA A 252 5.39 -15.90 -10.63
C ALA A 252 6.51 -15.26 -9.76
N VAL A 253 6.15 -14.29 -8.91
CA VAL A 253 7.07 -13.67 -7.96
C VAL A 253 7.44 -14.64 -6.84
N ASP A 254 6.48 -15.43 -6.32
CA ASP A 254 6.76 -16.49 -5.34
C ASP A 254 7.77 -17.52 -5.86
N ASN A 255 7.62 -17.94 -7.13
CA ASN A 255 8.58 -18.84 -7.76
C ASN A 255 9.97 -18.20 -7.89
N ALA A 256 10.05 -16.91 -8.19
CA ALA A 256 11.32 -16.18 -8.24
C ALA A 256 11.92 -16.05 -6.81
N PHE A 257 11.11 -15.83 -5.79
CA PHE A 257 11.57 -15.82 -4.39
C PHE A 257 12.16 -17.17 -3.98
N ASP A 258 11.49 -18.28 -4.33
CA ASP A 258 12.00 -19.64 -4.04
C ASP A 258 13.37 -19.87 -4.70
N GLU A 259 13.57 -19.40 -5.94
CA GLU A 259 14.87 -19.47 -6.61
C GLU A 259 15.93 -18.58 -5.94
N LEU A 260 15.59 -17.33 -5.56
CA LEU A 260 16.50 -16.39 -4.91
C LEU A 260 16.81 -16.78 -3.45
N LYS A 261 15.91 -17.49 -2.78
CA LYS A 261 16.20 -18.17 -1.50
C LYS A 261 17.17 -19.31 -1.71
N ALA A 262 16.96 -20.15 -2.71
CA ALA A 262 17.79 -21.34 -2.98
C ALA A 262 19.23 -20.99 -3.40
N ASP A 263 19.44 -19.91 -4.14
CA ASP A 263 20.78 -19.47 -4.57
C ASP A 263 21.49 -18.55 -3.53
N GLY A 264 20.80 -18.17 -2.44
CA GLY A 264 21.34 -17.37 -1.35
C GLY A 264 21.30 -15.85 -1.59
N THR A 265 20.78 -15.39 -2.71
CA THR A 265 20.67 -13.95 -3.03
C THR A 265 19.80 -13.25 -1.99
N MET A 266 18.65 -13.80 -1.66
CA MET A 266 17.71 -13.20 -0.73
C MET A 266 18.30 -13.07 0.69
N GLN A 267 19.04 -14.08 1.16
CA GLN A 267 19.75 -14.02 2.44
C GLN A 267 20.87 -12.97 2.44
N THR A 268 21.61 -12.87 1.33
CA THR A 268 22.66 -11.84 1.18
C THR A 268 22.10 -10.44 1.28
N LEU A 269 20.93 -10.20 0.66
CA LEU A 269 20.23 -8.91 0.76
C LEU A 269 19.72 -8.66 2.18
N ALA A 270 19.12 -9.66 2.83
CA ALA A 270 18.64 -9.52 4.20
C ALA A 270 19.78 -9.17 5.17
N ASP A 271 20.91 -9.86 5.04
CA ASP A 271 22.12 -9.58 5.85
C ASP A 271 22.66 -8.16 5.60
N LYS A 272 22.66 -7.70 4.33
CA LYS A 272 23.09 -6.35 3.94
C LYS A 272 22.26 -5.26 4.62
N TYR A 273 20.96 -5.47 4.73
CA TYR A 273 20.01 -4.48 5.26
C TYR A 273 19.60 -4.74 6.71
N GLY A 274 20.18 -5.77 7.37
CA GLY A 274 19.88 -6.11 8.76
C GLY A 274 18.46 -6.63 8.99
N LEU A 275 17.87 -7.28 7.99
CA LEU A 275 16.50 -7.79 8.02
C LEU A 275 16.45 -9.28 8.35
N THR A 276 15.31 -9.73 8.87
CA THR A 276 15.02 -11.14 9.14
C THR A 276 14.02 -11.65 8.11
N LEU A 277 14.40 -12.65 7.33
CA LEU A 277 13.50 -13.28 6.37
C LEU A 277 12.36 -14.02 7.07
N ALA A 278 11.19 -14.02 6.45
CA ALA A 278 10.08 -14.91 6.80
C ALA A 278 10.44 -16.37 6.43
N GLU A 279 9.86 -17.34 7.18
CA GLU A 279 10.13 -18.78 6.99
C GLU A 279 9.43 -19.36 5.75
#